data_769d44f50df4388a91b7b8afacd191fb
#
_entry.id   769d44f50df4388a91b7b8afacd191fb
#
_cell.length_a   1.000
_cell.length_b   1.000
_cell.length_c   1.000
_cell.angle_alpha   90.00
_cell.angle_beta   90.00
_cell.angle_gamma   90.00
#
_symmetry.space_group_name_H-M   'P 1'
#
loop_
_entity.id
_entity.type
_entity.pdbx_description
1 polymer ?
#
loop_
_entity_poly.entity_id
_entity_poly.type
_entity_poly.pdbx_seq_one_letter_code
_entity_poly.pdbx_strand_id
1 'polypeptide(L)'
;MKVSLAALVALSSLSTPNLGCAFVFGKSITDRSSNVKGLHAALKKVFIDGEAGTTGLQVRERLAERTDIEIISPPFELRKDEATRKKYLNEADAVILCLPDAASVEAESWIDEENDRTVLIDASTAFRTNDDWVYGFPEMDEKQRIAIKESKRISNPGCYPTGFIGIIRPLVLAELISPGTPLTVNAISGYSGGGKGLIEIYESGDAEPWGAYGFGLVRR
;
A
#
# COMPACT_ATOMS: atom_id res chain seq x y z
N MET A 1 -0.23 -13.16 -3.25
CA MET A 1 0.05 -11.89 -3.95
C MET A 1 0.91 -11.03 -3.03
N LYS A 2 2.10 -10.60 -3.46
CA LYS A 2 2.97 -9.80 -2.59
C LYS A 2 2.45 -8.36 -2.58
N VAL A 3 2.15 -7.81 -1.39
CA VAL A 3 1.86 -6.37 -1.25
C VAL A 3 3.06 -5.60 -1.79
N SER A 4 2.82 -4.58 -2.61
CA SER A 4 3.89 -3.77 -3.18
C SER A 4 4.73 -3.11 -2.09
N LEU A 5 6.03 -3.02 -2.32
CA LEU A 5 6.98 -2.30 -1.45
C LEU A 5 6.57 -0.83 -1.21
N ALA A 6 5.74 -0.27 -2.09
CA ALA A 6 5.19 1.08 -1.98
C ALA A 6 4.37 1.31 -0.71
N ALA A 7 3.52 0.35 -0.32
CA ALA A 7 2.74 0.46 0.92
C ALA A 7 3.65 0.53 2.16
N LEU A 8 4.78 -0.19 2.13
CA LEU A 8 5.78 -0.16 3.19
C LEU A 8 6.58 1.15 3.24
N VAL A 9 6.86 1.76 2.08
CA VAL A 9 7.58 3.05 2.00
C VAL A 9 6.72 4.20 2.52
N ALA A 10 5.43 4.21 2.23
CA ALA A 10 4.51 5.21 2.76
C ALA A 10 4.41 5.15 4.30
N LEU A 11 4.42 3.93 4.86
CA LEU A 11 4.42 3.75 6.31
C LEU A 11 5.76 4.16 6.96
N SER A 12 6.89 4.02 6.26
CA SER A 12 8.20 4.46 6.77
C SER A 12 8.34 5.98 6.86
N SER A 13 7.59 6.75 6.06
CA SER A 13 7.59 8.21 6.12
C SER A 13 6.88 8.77 7.36
N LEU A 14 6.10 7.95 8.07
CA LEU A 14 5.42 8.32 9.31
C LEU A 14 6.34 8.28 10.56
N SER A 15 7.60 7.84 10.44
CA SER A 15 8.40 7.45 11.60
C SER A 15 9.72 8.22 11.85
N THR A 16 10.07 9.34 11.18
CA THR A 16 11.32 10.03 11.53
C THR A 16 11.21 11.55 11.62
N PRO A 17 11.49 12.15 12.79
CA PRO A 17 12.12 13.46 12.82
C PRO A 17 13.60 13.31 12.49
N ASN A 18 14.10 14.17 11.62
CA ASN A 18 15.48 14.33 11.18
C ASN A 18 16.52 14.15 12.28
N LEU A 19 17.43 13.20 12.13
CA LEU A 19 18.71 13.19 12.83
C LEU A 19 19.82 12.90 11.84
N GLY A 20 20.61 13.94 11.60
CA GLY A 20 21.80 13.92 10.77
C GLY A 20 22.84 12.94 11.27
N CYS A 21 23.42 12.20 10.35
CA CYS A 21 24.53 11.28 10.56
C CYS A 21 25.83 12.08 10.71
N ALA A 22 26.38 12.11 11.90
CA ALA A 22 27.78 12.47 12.12
C ALA A 22 28.49 11.31 12.84
N PHE A 23 29.36 10.62 12.12
CA PHE A 23 30.30 9.66 12.70
C PHE A 23 31.44 10.44 13.42
N VAL A 24 31.55 10.27 14.72
CA VAL A 24 32.78 10.60 15.45
C VAL A 24 33.12 9.46 16.40
N PHE A 25 34.27 8.86 16.16
CA PHE A 25 34.93 7.94 17.09
C PHE A 25 35.50 8.70 18.30
N GLY A 26 35.25 8.20 19.49
CA GLY A 26 36.17 8.52 20.59
C GLY A 26 35.58 8.61 21.99
N LYS A 27 35.96 7.65 22.80
CA LYS A 27 36.15 7.65 24.29
C LYS A 27 34.92 7.46 25.19
N SER A 28 34.97 6.32 25.85
CA SER A 28 34.34 5.95 27.11
C SER A 28 34.33 7.09 28.13
N ILE A 29 33.16 7.44 28.64
CA ILE A 29 32.99 8.09 29.94
C ILE A 29 31.85 7.37 30.66
N THR A 30 32.21 6.82 31.80
CA THR A 30 31.37 6.18 32.78
C THR A 30 30.35 7.14 33.38
N ASP A 31 29.15 6.60 33.57
CA ASP A 31 28.19 6.88 34.62
C ASP A 31 27.70 8.32 34.82
N ARG A 32 26.50 8.57 34.31
CA ARG A 32 25.50 9.42 34.98
C ARG A 32 24.10 8.89 34.66
N SER A 33 23.55 8.17 35.64
CA SER A 33 22.12 7.93 35.75
C SER A 33 21.38 9.27 35.68
N SER A 34 20.93 9.64 34.50
CA SER A 34 19.94 10.68 34.31
C SER A 34 18.66 10.05 33.79
N ASN A 35 17.68 10.14 34.62
CA ASN A 35 16.31 9.73 34.46
C ASN A 35 15.70 10.39 33.19
N VAL A 36 16.03 9.87 32.00
CA VAL A 36 15.36 10.22 30.75
C VAL A 36 14.07 9.41 30.75
N LYS A 37 13.00 10.00 31.25
CA LYS A 37 11.64 9.58 30.87
C LYS A 37 11.61 9.67 29.34
N GLY A 38 11.82 8.53 28.68
CA GLY A 38 11.66 8.43 27.23
C GLY A 38 10.25 8.92 26.88
N LEU A 39 10.16 10.01 26.14
CA LEU A 39 8.96 10.32 25.40
C LEU A 39 8.77 9.17 24.40
N HIS A 40 8.01 8.13 24.78
CA HIS A 40 7.51 7.18 23.82
C HIS A 40 6.60 7.97 22.89
N ALA A 41 7.06 8.28 21.69
CA ALA A 41 6.19 8.78 20.65
C ALA A 41 5.05 7.76 20.51
N ALA A 42 3.80 8.24 20.52
CA ALA A 42 2.65 7.36 20.34
C ALA A 42 2.81 6.59 19.02
N LEU A 43 2.53 5.29 19.05
CA LEU A 43 2.57 4.46 17.86
C LEU A 43 1.61 5.01 16.80
N LYS A 44 2.02 4.94 15.55
CA LYS A 44 1.16 5.36 14.43
C LYS A 44 0.06 4.33 14.21
N LYS A 45 -1.18 4.79 14.22
CA LYS A 45 -2.36 3.94 14.03
C LYS A 45 -2.57 3.59 12.57
N VAL A 46 -2.66 2.31 12.26
CA VAL A 46 -2.93 1.80 10.91
C VAL A 46 -4.25 1.04 10.92
N PHE A 47 -5.17 1.45 10.05
CA PHE A 47 -6.43 0.75 9.82
C PHE A 47 -6.38 0.02 8.47
N ILE A 48 -6.77 -1.26 8.45
CA ILE A 48 -6.88 -2.07 7.23
C ILE A 48 -8.36 -2.27 6.94
N ASP A 49 -8.92 -1.46 6.04
CA ASP A 49 -10.30 -1.65 5.63
C ASP A 49 -10.39 -2.80 4.61
N GLY A 50 -11.22 -3.79 4.92
CA GLY A 50 -11.24 -5.06 4.20
C GLY A 50 -10.24 -6.09 4.72
N GLU A 51 -9.84 -5.99 5.99
CA GLU A 51 -8.89 -6.88 6.67
C GLU A 51 -9.20 -8.38 6.52
N ALA A 52 -10.50 -8.77 6.48
CA ALA A 52 -10.93 -10.16 6.35
C ALA A 52 -10.82 -10.72 4.91
N GLY A 53 -10.47 -9.90 3.94
CA GLY A 53 -10.24 -10.33 2.56
C GLY A 53 -8.83 -10.91 2.36
N THR A 54 -8.62 -11.58 1.22
CA THR A 54 -7.32 -12.21 0.90
C THR A 54 -6.16 -11.24 0.92
N THR A 55 -6.34 -10.02 0.38
CA THR A 55 -5.32 -8.97 0.41
C THR A 55 -5.14 -8.41 1.81
N GLY A 56 -6.25 -8.15 2.52
CA GLY A 56 -6.22 -7.59 3.88
C GLY A 56 -5.51 -8.49 4.88
N LEU A 57 -5.76 -9.80 4.84
CA LEU A 57 -5.06 -10.79 5.67
C LEU A 57 -3.55 -10.77 5.44
N GLN A 58 -3.10 -10.74 4.18
CA GLN A 58 -1.68 -10.68 3.85
C GLN A 58 -1.03 -9.37 4.30
N VAL A 59 -1.74 -8.25 4.18
CA VAL A 59 -1.27 -6.95 4.68
C VAL A 59 -1.10 -7.01 6.19
N ARG A 60 -2.12 -7.50 6.90
CA ARG A 60 -2.08 -7.65 8.36
C ARG A 60 -0.90 -8.52 8.81
N GLU A 61 -0.72 -9.69 8.21
CA GLU A 61 0.39 -10.60 8.51
C GLU A 61 1.75 -9.92 8.37
N ARG A 62 1.94 -9.18 7.27
CA ARG A 62 3.20 -8.45 7.02
C ARG A 62 3.46 -7.28 7.96
N LEU A 63 2.41 -6.65 8.44
CA LEU A 63 2.52 -5.54 9.37
C LEU A 63 2.61 -5.98 10.82
N ALA A 64 2.23 -7.22 11.15
CA ALA A 64 2.23 -7.75 12.50
C ALA A 64 3.62 -7.75 13.18
N GLU A 65 4.69 -7.84 12.39
CA GLU A 65 6.07 -7.81 12.90
C GLU A 65 6.59 -6.39 13.17
N ARG A 66 5.84 -5.36 12.78
CA ARG A 66 6.20 -3.95 12.98
C ARG A 66 5.93 -3.53 14.42
N THR A 67 6.93 -2.97 15.08
CA THR A 67 6.85 -2.47 16.47
C THR A 67 6.65 -0.96 16.57
N ASP A 68 6.70 -0.26 15.45
CA ASP A 68 6.57 1.20 15.33
C ASP A 68 5.16 1.65 14.94
N ILE A 69 4.23 0.70 14.72
CA ILE A 69 2.84 0.96 14.39
C ILE A 69 1.89 0.16 15.29
N GLU A 70 0.65 0.63 15.40
CA GLU A 70 -0.48 -0.04 16.04
C GLU A 70 -1.54 -0.32 14.98
N ILE A 71 -1.86 -1.59 14.74
CA ILE A 71 -2.98 -1.97 13.87
C ILE A 71 -4.26 -1.86 14.68
N ILE A 72 -5.13 -0.93 14.29
CA ILE A 72 -6.45 -0.75 14.89
C ILE A 72 -7.49 -1.49 14.05
N SER A 73 -8.38 -2.24 14.69
CA SER A 73 -9.44 -3.01 14.03
C SER A 73 -10.76 -2.85 14.79
N PRO A 74 -11.89 -2.66 14.08
CA PRO A 74 -13.19 -2.68 14.70
C PRO A 74 -13.54 -4.10 15.23
N PRO A 75 -14.47 -4.22 16.20
CA PRO A 75 -15.03 -5.52 16.54
C PRO A 75 -15.55 -6.25 15.31
N PHE A 76 -15.38 -7.57 15.28
CA PHE A 76 -15.70 -8.39 14.10
C PHE A 76 -17.13 -8.18 13.59
N GLU A 77 -18.10 -8.01 14.49
CA GLU A 77 -19.50 -7.80 14.18
C GLU A 77 -19.75 -6.44 13.52
N LEU A 78 -18.93 -5.44 13.85
CA LEU A 78 -19.07 -4.06 13.38
C LEU A 78 -18.15 -3.73 12.19
N ARG A 79 -17.38 -4.69 11.68
CA ARG A 79 -16.42 -4.45 10.59
C ARG A 79 -17.05 -3.98 9.27
N LYS A 80 -18.36 -4.17 9.09
CA LYS A 80 -19.13 -3.70 7.93
C LYS A 80 -20.05 -2.53 8.25
N ASP A 81 -20.14 -2.14 9.52
CA ASP A 81 -20.95 -1.02 9.95
C ASP A 81 -20.34 0.29 9.45
N GLU A 82 -21.13 1.07 8.72
CA GLU A 82 -20.68 2.32 8.08
C GLU A 82 -20.16 3.35 9.09
N ALA A 83 -20.89 3.58 10.17
CA ALA A 83 -20.50 4.56 11.19
C ALA A 83 -19.17 4.17 11.87
N THR A 84 -19.01 2.88 12.14
CA THR A 84 -17.79 2.33 12.71
C THR A 84 -16.63 2.47 11.73
N ARG A 85 -16.82 2.13 10.45
CA ARG A 85 -15.77 2.28 9.43
C ARG A 85 -15.35 3.74 9.27
N LYS A 86 -16.30 4.68 9.15
CA LYS A 86 -16.01 6.13 9.09
C LYS A 86 -15.17 6.59 10.27
N LYS A 87 -15.50 6.14 11.46
CA LYS A 87 -14.72 6.46 12.66
C LYS A 87 -13.27 5.99 12.54
N TYR A 88 -13.05 4.71 12.20
CA TYR A 88 -11.68 4.15 12.08
C TYR A 88 -10.88 4.78 10.94
N LEU A 89 -11.53 5.10 9.81
CA LEU A 89 -10.94 5.82 8.69
C LEU A 89 -10.38 7.19 9.12
N ASN A 90 -11.10 7.91 9.96
CA ASN A 90 -10.71 9.25 10.40
C ASN A 90 -9.82 9.27 11.66
N GLU A 91 -9.79 8.19 12.46
CA GLU A 91 -8.92 8.04 13.61
C GLU A 91 -7.51 7.54 13.28
N ALA A 92 -7.33 6.85 12.15
CA ALA A 92 -6.06 6.29 11.75
C ALA A 92 -5.08 7.35 11.22
N ASP A 93 -3.78 7.15 11.43
CA ASP A 93 -2.72 7.91 10.76
C ASP A 93 -2.52 7.41 9.33
N ALA A 94 -2.72 6.11 9.09
CA ALA A 94 -2.71 5.53 7.76
C ALA A 94 -3.82 4.49 7.61
N VAL A 95 -4.44 4.47 6.44
CA VAL A 95 -5.48 3.49 6.07
C VAL A 95 -5.04 2.74 4.83
N ILE A 96 -5.20 1.42 4.85
CA ILE A 96 -4.96 0.56 3.68
C ILE A 96 -6.31 0.00 3.24
N LEU A 97 -6.79 0.45 2.08
CA LEU A 97 -8.04 0.01 1.49
C LEU A 97 -7.79 -1.30 0.71
N CYS A 98 -8.29 -2.41 1.26
CA CYS A 98 -8.25 -3.75 0.65
C CYS A 98 -9.66 -4.15 0.19
N LEU A 99 -10.29 -3.28 -0.58
CA LEU A 99 -11.70 -3.31 -0.97
C LEU A 99 -11.86 -3.45 -2.49
N PRO A 100 -13.05 -3.84 -2.99
CA PRO A 100 -13.41 -3.64 -4.38
C PRO A 100 -13.47 -2.15 -4.76
N ASP A 101 -13.28 -1.82 -6.04
CA ASP A 101 -13.18 -0.44 -6.56
C ASP A 101 -14.27 0.49 -6.02
N ALA A 102 -15.55 0.11 -6.15
CA ALA A 102 -16.68 0.94 -5.69
C ALA A 102 -16.63 1.20 -4.17
N ALA A 103 -16.26 0.19 -3.37
CA ALA A 103 -16.16 0.33 -1.93
C ALA A 103 -14.92 1.14 -1.50
N SER A 104 -13.85 1.15 -2.31
CA SER A 104 -12.68 2.02 -2.10
C SER A 104 -13.03 3.48 -2.35
N VAL A 105 -13.77 3.76 -3.43
CA VAL A 105 -14.27 5.12 -3.74
C VAL A 105 -15.21 5.61 -2.63
N GLU A 106 -16.11 4.77 -2.16
CA GLU A 106 -17.01 5.10 -1.06
C GLU A 106 -16.23 5.39 0.23
N ALA A 107 -15.29 4.52 0.61
CA ALA A 107 -14.47 4.69 1.81
C ALA A 107 -13.62 5.98 1.77
N GLU A 108 -13.09 6.32 0.60
CA GLU A 108 -12.36 7.58 0.39
C GLU A 108 -13.25 8.80 0.64
N SER A 109 -14.49 8.78 0.16
CA SER A 109 -15.45 9.86 0.35
C SER A 109 -15.89 10.06 1.81
N TRP A 110 -15.57 9.14 2.70
CA TRP A 110 -15.86 9.22 4.13
C TRP A 110 -14.75 9.84 4.97
N ILE A 111 -13.64 10.19 4.35
CA ILE A 111 -12.60 10.99 5.03
C ILE A 111 -13.11 12.40 5.19
N ASP A 112 -13.08 12.90 6.40
CA ASP A 112 -13.52 14.26 6.72
C ASP A 112 -12.64 15.28 5.97
N GLU A 113 -13.23 16.32 5.43
CA GLU A 113 -12.53 17.36 4.66
C GLU A 113 -11.41 18.05 5.48
N GLU A 114 -11.60 18.14 6.78
CA GLU A 114 -10.64 18.73 7.72
C GLU A 114 -9.54 17.74 8.16
N ASN A 115 -9.64 16.46 7.74
CA ASN A 115 -8.66 15.44 8.10
C ASN A 115 -7.44 15.46 7.17
N ASP A 116 -6.49 16.31 7.50
CA ASP A 116 -5.20 16.43 6.82
C ASP A 116 -4.16 15.38 7.28
N ARG A 117 -4.49 14.58 8.30
CA ARG A 117 -3.57 13.61 8.92
C ARG A 117 -3.53 12.27 8.19
N THR A 118 -4.67 11.73 7.84
CA THR A 118 -4.80 10.35 7.35
C THR A 118 -4.22 10.17 5.96
N VAL A 119 -3.28 9.24 5.84
CA VAL A 119 -2.75 8.78 4.55
C VAL A 119 -3.59 7.60 4.07
N LEU A 120 -4.14 7.66 2.86
CA LEU A 120 -4.83 6.55 2.22
C LEU A 120 -3.89 5.82 1.25
N ILE A 121 -3.87 4.49 1.35
CA ILE A 121 -3.18 3.59 0.42
C ILE A 121 -4.23 2.64 -0.15
N ASP A 122 -4.61 2.84 -1.40
CA ASP A 122 -5.62 2.00 -2.05
C ASP A 122 -5.00 0.83 -2.81
N ALA A 123 -5.45 -0.39 -2.54
CA ALA A 123 -5.00 -1.59 -3.22
C ALA A 123 -5.92 -2.01 -4.40
N SER A 124 -7.03 -1.30 -4.61
CA SER A 124 -7.96 -1.54 -5.72
C SER A 124 -7.42 -1.01 -7.05
N THR A 125 -8.24 -0.99 -8.09
CA THR A 125 -7.90 -0.36 -9.36
C THR A 125 -8.48 1.04 -9.51
N ALA A 126 -9.31 1.50 -8.55
CA ALA A 126 -10.12 2.70 -8.66
C ALA A 126 -9.30 3.97 -8.92
N PHE A 127 -8.14 4.08 -8.27
CA PHE A 127 -7.37 5.32 -8.25
C PHE A 127 -6.03 5.26 -9.00
N ARG A 128 -5.74 4.16 -9.72
CA ARG A 128 -4.43 3.98 -10.37
C ARG A 128 -4.15 4.95 -11.50
N THR A 129 -5.19 5.52 -12.10
CA THR A 129 -5.12 6.50 -13.19
C THR A 129 -5.78 7.82 -12.82
N ASN A 130 -6.00 8.07 -11.53
CA ASN A 130 -6.55 9.32 -11.02
C ASN A 130 -5.40 10.29 -10.76
N ASP A 131 -5.49 11.51 -11.30
CA ASP A 131 -4.44 12.53 -11.21
C ASP A 131 -4.24 13.08 -9.79
N ASP A 132 -5.25 12.98 -8.92
CA ASP A 132 -5.17 13.38 -7.51
C ASP A 132 -4.48 12.33 -6.63
N TRP A 133 -4.14 11.17 -7.18
CA TRP A 133 -3.51 10.07 -6.48
C TRP A 133 -2.11 9.80 -7.00
N VAL A 134 -1.15 9.68 -6.10
CA VAL A 134 0.22 9.30 -6.47
C VAL A 134 0.29 7.79 -6.71
N TYR A 135 0.78 7.39 -7.87
CA TYR A 135 1.01 5.98 -8.19
C TYR A 135 2.14 5.42 -7.32
N GLY A 136 1.83 4.48 -6.46
CA GLY A 136 2.68 4.00 -5.38
C GLY A 136 3.80 3.06 -5.81
N PHE A 137 4.59 3.41 -6.81
CA PHE A 137 5.75 2.63 -7.25
C PHE A 137 7.04 3.45 -7.14
N PRO A 138 7.71 3.43 -5.97
CA PRO A 138 8.86 4.30 -5.67
C PRO A 138 10.09 4.01 -6.52
N GLU A 139 10.16 2.83 -7.15
CA GLU A 139 11.25 2.43 -8.02
C GLU A 139 11.16 3.03 -9.43
N MET A 140 10.08 3.76 -9.76
CA MET A 140 9.94 4.41 -11.06
C MET A 140 11.04 5.45 -11.31
N ASP A 141 11.26 6.31 -10.34
CA ASP A 141 12.35 7.29 -10.31
C ASP A 141 12.41 7.98 -8.93
N GLU A 142 13.42 8.83 -8.73
CA GLU A 142 13.62 9.54 -7.45
C GLU A 142 12.49 10.52 -7.14
N LYS A 143 11.91 11.18 -8.13
CA LYS A 143 10.79 12.12 -7.97
C LYS A 143 9.54 11.38 -7.50
N GLN A 144 9.29 10.18 -8.03
CA GLN A 144 8.18 9.34 -7.62
C GLN A 144 8.31 8.92 -6.16
N ARG A 145 9.51 8.59 -5.71
CA ARG A 145 9.78 8.25 -4.31
C ARG A 145 9.47 9.42 -3.38
N ILE A 146 9.84 10.63 -3.77
CA ILE A 146 9.54 11.85 -3.01
C ILE A 146 8.03 12.10 -2.99
N ALA A 147 7.38 12.06 -4.15
CA ALA A 147 5.93 12.26 -4.27
C ALA A 147 5.13 11.29 -3.37
N ILE A 148 5.52 10.01 -3.32
CA ILE A 148 4.87 9.02 -2.44
C ILE A 148 5.02 9.41 -0.96
N LYS A 149 6.18 9.91 -0.54
CA LYS A 149 6.42 10.30 0.86
C LYS A 149 5.61 11.53 1.28
N GLU A 150 5.32 12.42 0.36
CA GLU A 150 4.62 13.67 0.62
C GLU A 150 3.09 13.55 0.40
N SER A 151 2.64 12.52 -0.30
CA SER A 151 1.24 12.34 -0.63
C SER A 151 0.40 11.79 0.52
N LYS A 152 -0.86 12.23 0.55
CA LYS A 152 -1.92 11.65 1.38
C LYS A 152 -2.77 10.61 0.64
N ARG A 153 -2.64 10.51 -0.66
CA ARG A 153 -3.40 9.63 -1.53
C ARG A 153 -2.45 8.82 -2.40
N ILE A 154 -2.36 7.52 -2.16
CA ILE A 154 -1.41 6.63 -2.81
C ILE A 154 -2.15 5.41 -3.37
N SER A 155 -2.09 5.20 -4.69
CA SER A 155 -2.65 4.02 -5.33
C SER A 155 -1.60 2.92 -5.45
N ASN A 156 -1.87 1.74 -4.87
CA ASN A 156 -0.95 0.60 -4.93
C ASN A 156 -0.91 0.00 -6.34
N PRO A 157 0.29 -0.21 -6.91
CA PRO A 157 0.44 -0.81 -8.24
C PRO A 157 -0.17 -2.20 -8.36
N GLY A 158 -0.74 -2.52 -9.51
CA GLY A 158 -1.13 -3.88 -9.84
C GLY A 158 0.08 -4.80 -10.06
N CYS A 159 -0.13 -6.12 -9.96
CA CYS A 159 0.95 -7.11 -10.11
C CYS A 159 1.61 -7.06 -11.49
N TYR A 160 0.84 -7.03 -12.57
CA TYR A 160 1.38 -6.95 -13.94
C TYR A 160 2.07 -5.61 -14.22
N PRO A 161 1.44 -4.45 -13.91
CA PRO A 161 2.11 -3.16 -14.05
C PRO A 161 3.41 -3.07 -13.27
N THR A 162 3.48 -3.63 -12.07
CA THR A 162 4.72 -3.66 -11.28
C THR A 162 5.87 -4.35 -12.02
N GLY A 163 5.61 -5.54 -12.58
CA GLY A 163 6.62 -6.26 -13.36
C GLY A 163 7.00 -5.53 -14.65
N PHE A 164 6.01 -5.06 -15.39
CA PHE A 164 6.23 -4.35 -16.65
C PHE A 164 7.01 -3.04 -16.45
N ILE A 165 6.55 -2.19 -15.56
CA ILE A 165 7.19 -0.89 -15.28
C ILE A 165 8.60 -1.10 -14.73
N GLY A 166 8.78 -2.09 -13.83
CA GLY A 166 10.09 -2.39 -13.26
C GLY A 166 11.14 -2.81 -14.28
N ILE A 167 10.72 -3.42 -15.40
CA ILE A 167 11.61 -3.81 -16.49
C ILE A 167 11.76 -2.69 -17.52
N ILE A 168 10.66 -2.08 -17.95
CA ILE A 168 10.66 -1.18 -19.12
C ILE A 168 11.07 0.24 -18.74
N ARG A 169 10.66 0.74 -17.57
CA ARG A 169 10.95 2.12 -17.16
C ARG A 169 12.45 2.47 -17.16
N PRO A 170 13.36 1.64 -16.60
CA PRO A 170 14.80 1.90 -16.67
C PRO A 170 15.33 1.97 -18.10
N LEU A 171 14.80 1.13 -19.00
CA LEU A 171 15.23 1.10 -20.41
C LEU A 171 14.78 2.36 -21.17
N VAL A 172 13.59 2.86 -20.87
CA VAL A 172 13.10 4.14 -21.43
C VAL A 172 13.90 5.31 -20.88
N LEU A 173 14.20 5.33 -19.58
CA LEU A 173 15.02 6.39 -18.97
C LEU A 173 16.47 6.40 -19.48
N ALA A 174 17.00 5.24 -19.85
CA ALA A 174 18.31 5.09 -20.47
C ALA A 174 18.29 5.33 -22.00
N GLU A 175 17.14 5.73 -22.57
CA GLU A 175 16.93 5.95 -24.00
C GLU A 175 17.18 4.70 -24.88
N LEU A 176 17.20 3.50 -24.30
CA LEU A 176 17.35 2.24 -25.01
C LEU A 176 16.05 1.79 -25.70
N ILE A 177 14.92 2.24 -25.19
CA ILE A 177 13.59 2.04 -25.78
C ILE A 177 12.92 3.41 -25.91
N SER A 178 12.53 3.78 -27.13
CA SER A 178 11.83 5.04 -27.36
C SER A 178 10.39 4.99 -26.85
N PRO A 179 9.86 6.09 -26.29
CA PRO A 179 8.44 6.20 -26.01
C PRO A 179 7.60 5.92 -27.28
N GLY A 180 6.54 5.11 -27.14
CA GLY A 180 5.70 4.68 -28.27
C GLY A 180 6.18 3.44 -29.00
N THR A 181 7.33 2.85 -28.66
CA THR A 181 7.75 1.56 -29.20
C THR A 181 6.70 0.49 -28.87
N PRO A 182 6.17 -0.25 -29.87
CA PRO A 182 5.25 -1.35 -29.61
C PRO A 182 5.91 -2.46 -28.79
N LEU A 183 5.29 -2.84 -27.71
CA LEU A 183 5.80 -3.91 -26.83
C LEU A 183 4.73 -5.00 -26.68
N THR A 184 5.16 -6.25 -26.66
CA THR A 184 4.30 -7.40 -26.37
C THR A 184 4.65 -7.93 -24.99
N VAL A 185 3.62 -8.12 -24.16
CA VAL A 185 3.78 -8.67 -22.80
C VAL A 185 3.05 -10.01 -22.72
N ASN A 186 3.80 -11.06 -22.41
CA ASN A 186 3.25 -12.36 -22.06
C ASN A 186 3.47 -12.57 -20.56
N ALA A 187 2.38 -12.72 -19.81
CA ALA A 187 2.44 -12.82 -18.37
C ALA A 187 1.51 -13.90 -17.86
N ILE A 188 1.91 -14.58 -16.79
CA ILE A 188 1.15 -15.66 -16.15
C ILE A 188 0.81 -15.22 -14.73
N SER A 189 -0.45 -15.40 -14.32
CA SER A 189 -0.92 -15.16 -12.96
C SER A 189 -1.47 -16.45 -12.37
N GLY A 190 -1.20 -16.66 -11.08
CA GLY A 190 -1.94 -17.66 -10.33
C GLY A 190 -3.39 -17.23 -10.09
N TYR A 191 -4.29 -18.20 -9.97
CA TYR A 191 -5.72 -17.96 -9.74
C TYR A 191 -6.02 -17.12 -8.48
N SER A 192 -5.17 -17.20 -7.47
CA SER A 192 -5.26 -16.39 -6.26
C SER A 192 -5.18 -14.87 -6.53
N GLY A 193 -4.61 -14.46 -7.67
CA GLY A 193 -4.58 -13.08 -8.13
C GLY A 193 -5.95 -12.52 -8.50
N GLY A 194 -6.92 -13.38 -8.81
CA GLY A 194 -8.30 -13.02 -9.09
C GLY A 194 -9.19 -12.87 -7.84
N GLY A 195 -8.61 -13.02 -6.66
CA GLY A 195 -9.32 -12.87 -5.39
C GLY A 195 -10.17 -14.09 -5.03
N LYS A 196 -10.99 -13.91 -3.97
CA LYS A 196 -11.73 -15.00 -3.33
C LYS A 196 -12.61 -15.80 -4.29
N GLY A 197 -13.34 -15.13 -5.17
CA GLY A 197 -14.25 -15.82 -6.10
C GLY A 197 -13.52 -16.74 -7.07
N LEU A 198 -12.35 -16.34 -7.58
CA LEU A 198 -11.58 -17.20 -8.47
C LEU A 198 -10.89 -18.34 -7.70
N ILE A 199 -10.45 -18.09 -6.47
CA ILE A 199 -9.92 -19.12 -5.57
C ILE A 199 -10.97 -20.21 -5.36
N GLU A 200 -12.20 -19.85 -5.00
CA GLU A 200 -13.29 -20.79 -4.77
C GLU A 200 -13.58 -21.67 -6.01
N ILE A 201 -13.59 -21.07 -7.20
CA ILE A 201 -13.81 -21.79 -8.46
C ILE A 201 -12.71 -22.81 -8.73
N TYR A 202 -11.44 -22.43 -8.53
CA TYR A 202 -10.31 -23.35 -8.76
C TYR A 202 -10.19 -24.44 -7.69
N GLU A 203 -10.52 -24.12 -6.44
CA GLU A 203 -10.46 -25.09 -5.34
C GLU A 203 -11.65 -26.07 -5.34
N SER A 204 -12.79 -25.70 -5.94
CA SER A 204 -13.90 -26.63 -6.16
C SER A 204 -13.62 -27.69 -7.22
N GLY A 205 -12.59 -27.50 -8.03
CA GLY A 205 -12.25 -28.36 -9.14
C GLY A 205 -13.07 -28.13 -10.43
N ASP A 206 -13.89 -27.09 -10.47
CA ASP A 206 -14.75 -26.75 -11.61
C ASP A 206 -14.04 -25.89 -12.65
N ALA A 207 -12.83 -25.43 -12.37
CA ALA A 207 -12.08 -24.56 -13.27
C ALA A 207 -11.23 -25.37 -14.26
N GLU A 208 -11.13 -24.84 -15.49
CA GLU A 208 -10.12 -25.31 -16.44
C GLU A 208 -8.70 -25.06 -15.87
N PRO A 209 -7.72 -25.93 -16.12
CA PRO A 209 -6.38 -25.83 -15.55
C PRO A 209 -5.68 -24.50 -15.85
N TRP A 210 -6.00 -23.90 -17.00
CA TRP A 210 -5.53 -22.57 -17.39
C TRP A 210 -6.48 -21.93 -18.41
N GLY A 211 -6.43 -20.61 -18.52
CA GLY A 211 -7.21 -19.87 -19.51
C GLY A 211 -6.64 -18.48 -19.75
N ALA A 212 -6.78 -17.98 -20.95
CA ALA A 212 -6.51 -16.58 -21.23
C ALA A 212 -7.66 -15.72 -20.65
N TYR A 213 -7.33 -14.55 -20.10
CA TYR A 213 -8.31 -13.65 -19.51
C TYR A 213 -8.00 -12.19 -19.84
N GLY A 214 -8.92 -11.31 -19.52
CA GLY A 214 -8.73 -9.87 -19.68
C GLY A 214 -9.00 -9.36 -21.09
N PHE A 215 -9.71 -10.11 -21.94
CA PHE A 215 -10.03 -9.70 -23.31
C PHE A 215 -10.84 -8.40 -23.40
N GLY A 216 -11.53 -8.01 -22.34
CA GLY A 216 -12.30 -6.78 -22.25
C GLY A 216 -11.59 -5.67 -21.46
N LEU A 217 -10.29 -5.82 -21.12
CA LEU A 217 -9.55 -4.77 -20.42
C LEU A 217 -9.34 -3.56 -21.35
N VAL A 218 -10.20 -2.58 -21.20
CA VAL A 218 -10.07 -1.27 -21.83
C VAL A 218 -9.51 -0.33 -20.79
N ARG A 219 -8.20 -0.13 -20.78
CA ARG A 219 -7.48 0.85 -19.95
C ARG A 219 -7.77 0.75 -18.44
N ARG A 220 -6.92 0.14 -17.72
CA ARG A 220 -6.83 0.30 -16.25
C ARG A 220 -5.37 0.33 -15.79
#